data_e8eaa50440f382852ffe36871d972f3c
#
_entry.id   e8eaa50440f382852ffe36871d972f3c
#
_cell.length_a   1.000
_cell.length_b   1.000
_cell.length_c   1.000
_cell.angle_alpha   90.00
_cell.angle_beta   90.00
_cell.angle_gamma   90.00
#
_symmetry.space_group_name_H-M   'P 1'
#
loop_
_entity.id
_entity.type
_entity.pdbx_description
1 polymer ?
#
loop_
_entity_poly.entity_id
_entity_poly.type
_entity_poly.pdbx_seq_one_letter_code
_entity_poly.pdbx_strand_id
1 'polypeptide(L)'
;MRGKISMDLSFCQSETGFSLDELIVKLADVYERKAFPELLKMILQMIQEILLYRIFHGKTNAMKCCSSGHLRLNGSFERRIRTSLGEFKMTFWRVSCSGCGKSFSPLQRFIRLDRYQTKTNELEKLVIEAVSETNYRRAVQELARDGKLPVSFHTAHGWVLRTDCDEIDISKRVIGSTPIQIMPDGTGFKGEAQNGEARKGDLKVVIGITQSGEIFPLGARAGVSWEEISRQWKEQEMEFPDGSILICDGELGLSEAFA
;
A
#
# COMPACT_ATOMS: atom_id res chain seq x y z
N MET A 1 23.48 14.98 20.11
CA MET A 1 23.79 13.68 19.51
C MET A 1 24.21 13.89 18.08
N ARG A 2 25.33 13.31 17.62
CA ARG A 2 25.83 13.44 16.24
C ARG A 2 25.84 12.04 15.63
N GLY A 3 25.20 11.86 14.48
CA GLY A 3 25.27 10.64 13.67
C GLY A 3 26.21 10.87 12.50
N LYS A 4 26.96 9.83 12.10
CA LYS A 4 27.81 9.85 10.90
C LYS A 4 27.37 8.71 10.00
N ILE A 5 27.11 9.01 8.75
CA ILE A 5 26.95 8.00 7.69
C ILE A 5 28.27 7.95 6.95
N SER A 6 28.85 6.75 6.84
CA SER A 6 29.98 6.49 5.96
C SER A 6 29.54 5.51 4.87
N MET A 7 29.83 5.83 3.62
CA MET A 7 29.62 4.98 2.47
C MET A 7 30.97 4.65 1.87
N ASP A 8 31.26 3.36 1.75
CA ASP A 8 32.47 2.90 1.06
C ASP A 8 32.14 2.68 -0.41
N LEU A 9 32.68 3.54 -1.28
CA LEU A 9 32.61 3.43 -2.72
C LEU A 9 33.91 2.82 -3.22
N SER A 10 33.87 1.57 -3.67
CA SER A 10 35.00 0.94 -4.34
C SER A 10 34.79 0.97 -5.85
N PHE A 11 35.71 1.60 -6.56
CA PHE A 11 35.79 1.54 -8.01
C PHE A 11 36.87 0.57 -8.41
N CYS A 12 36.51 -0.49 -9.15
CA CYS A 12 37.52 -1.28 -9.86
C CYS A 12 38.00 -0.47 -11.06
N GLN A 13 39.21 0.01 -10.99
CA GLN A 13 39.86 0.67 -12.12
C GLN A 13 40.19 -0.42 -13.16
N SER A 14 39.43 -0.44 -14.27
CA SER A 14 39.88 -1.19 -15.44
C SER A 14 40.89 -0.40 -16.20
N GLU A 15 41.87 -1.05 -16.83
CA GLU A 15 42.90 -0.39 -17.66
C GLU A 15 42.27 0.42 -18.81
N THR A 16 41.00 0.11 -19.18
CA THR A 16 40.23 0.78 -20.24
C THR A 16 39.46 2.04 -19.79
N GLY A 17 39.47 2.35 -18.46
CA GLY A 17 38.67 3.43 -17.92
C GLY A 17 37.17 3.04 -17.79
N PHE A 18 36.33 4.00 -17.45
CA PHE A 18 34.86 3.89 -17.41
C PHE A 18 34.22 5.14 -18.02
N SER A 19 33.03 4.99 -18.56
CA SER A 19 32.27 6.11 -19.10
C SER A 19 31.61 6.92 -17.98
N LEU A 20 31.32 8.20 -18.26
CA LEU A 20 30.57 9.07 -17.33
C LEU A 20 29.18 8.47 -17.05
N ASP A 21 28.53 7.89 -18.05
CA ASP A 21 27.21 7.27 -17.91
C ASP A 21 27.25 6.08 -16.97
N GLU A 22 28.25 5.21 -17.05
CA GLU A 22 28.46 4.10 -16.12
C GLU A 22 28.68 4.60 -14.69
N LEU A 23 29.40 5.68 -14.51
CA LEU A 23 29.64 6.30 -13.20
C LEU A 23 28.33 6.82 -12.62
N ILE A 24 27.53 7.54 -13.42
CA ILE A 24 26.23 8.09 -13.00
C ILE A 24 25.29 6.95 -12.56
N VAL A 25 25.16 5.89 -13.36
CA VAL A 25 24.30 4.73 -13.04
C VAL A 25 24.74 4.06 -11.74
N LYS A 26 26.05 3.85 -11.54
CA LYS A 26 26.57 3.26 -10.30
C LYS A 26 26.36 4.15 -9.07
N LEU A 27 26.52 5.46 -9.21
CA LEU A 27 26.29 6.41 -8.13
C LEU A 27 24.79 6.46 -7.75
N ALA A 28 23.88 6.49 -8.73
CA ALA A 28 22.45 6.45 -8.51
C ALA A 28 22.05 5.19 -7.77
N ASP A 29 22.51 4.01 -8.20
CA ASP A 29 22.23 2.73 -7.55
C ASP A 29 22.71 2.69 -6.08
N VAL A 30 23.93 3.18 -5.82
CA VAL A 30 24.45 3.25 -4.45
C VAL A 30 23.63 4.22 -3.59
N TYR A 31 23.26 5.36 -4.14
CA TYR A 31 22.52 6.38 -3.41
C TYR A 31 21.10 5.85 -3.05
N GLU A 32 20.40 5.31 -4.00
CA GLU A 32 19.02 4.82 -3.81
C GLU A 32 18.98 3.55 -2.95
N ARG A 33 19.80 2.55 -3.26
CA ARG A 33 19.71 1.24 -2.59
C ARG A 33 20.44 1.15 -1.25
N LYS A 34 21.45 1.99 -1.00
CA LYS A 34 22.26 1.92 0.22
C LYS A 34 22.11 3.15 1.10
N ALA A 35 22.20 4.34 0.53
CA ALA A 35 22.21 5.55 1.33
C ALA A 35 20.86 5.83 2.01
N PHE A 36 19.76 5.72 1.30
CA PHE A 36 18.44 6.00 1.87
C PHE A 36 18.04 5.01 2.97
N PRO A 37 18.17 3.68 2.82
CA PRO A 37 17.88 2.75 3.91
C PRO A 37 18.74 2.99 5.16
N GLU A 38 20.03 3.26 4.99
CA GLU A 38 20.93 3.52 6.12
C GLU A 38 20.62 4.86 6.80
N LEU A 39 20.26 5.90 6.03
CA LEU A 39 19.81 7.17 6.58
C LEU A 39 18.53 7.00 7.40
N LEU A 40 17.54 6.29 6.87
CA LEU A 40 16.30 6.01 7.58
C LEU A 40 16.55 5.24 8.87
N LYS A 41 17.39 4.20 8.81
CA LYS A 41 17.81 3.42 9.98
C LYS A 41 18.47 4.29 11.04
N MET A 42 19.40 5.17 10.64
CA MET A 42 20.07 6.10 11.55
C MET A 42 19.06 7.03 12.24
N ILE A 43 18.12 7.60 11.49
CA ILE A 43 17.07 8.48 12.04
C ILE A 43 16.23 7.70 13.07
N LEU A 44 15.82 6.48 12.75
CA LEU A 44 15.05 5.64 13.67
C LEU A 44 15.83 5.28 14.92
N GLN A 45 17.13 5.01 14.81
CA GLN A 45 18.01 4.77 15.97
C GLN A 45 18.09 6.01 16.86
N MET A 46 18.29 7.20 16.30
CA MET A 46 18.28 8.45 17.06
C MET A 46 16.96 8.69 17.77
N ILE A 47 15.83 8.47 17.11
CA ILE A 47 14.50 8.57 17.72
C ILE A 47 14.38 7.59 18.90
N GLN A 48 14.83 6.34 18.72
CA GLN A 48 14.78 5.32 19.77
C GLN A 48 15.58 5.74 21.00
N GLU A 49 16.77 6.27 20.86
CA GLU A 49 17.60 6.75 21.95
C GLU A 49 16.96 7.94 22.67
N ILE A 50 16.40 8.88 21.92
CA ILE A 50 15.66 10.02 22.50
C ILE A 50 14.45 9.52 23.29
N LEU A 51 13.70 8.55 22.79
CA LEU A 51 12.55 7.97 23.49
C LEU A 51 12.97 7.28 24.78
N LEU A 52 14.02 6.45 24.75
CA LEU A 52 14.55 5.79 25.93
C LEU A 52 15.05 6.80 26.96
N TYR A 53 15.80 7.81 26.53
CA TYR A 53 16.25 8.88 27.42
C TYR A 53 15.06 9.57 28.13
N ARG A 54 14.03 9.93 27.38
CA ARG A 54 12.83 10.58 27.95
C ARG A 54 12.07 9.68 28.93
N ILE A 55 11.97 8.39 28.62
CA ILE A 55 11.31 7.39 29.47
C ILE A 55 12.03 7.27 30.80
N PHE A 56 13.35 7.12 30.81
CA PHE A 56 14.14 6.88 32.01
C PHE A 56 14.37 8.14 32.85
N HIS A 57 14.28 9.33 32.26
CA HIS A 57 14.41 10.60 32.99
C HIS A 57 13.06 11.28 33.30
N GLY A 58 11.97 10.53 33.17
CA GLY A 58 10.64 11.01 33.59
C GLY A 58 10.05 12.15 32.77
N LYS A 59 10.62 12.44 31.59
CA LYS A 59 10.23 13.58 30.74
C LYS A 59 9.00 13.33 29.85
N THR A 60 8.41 12.13 29.87
CA THR A 60 7.22 11.84 29.08
C THR A 60 6.26 10.90 29.81
N ASN A 61 5.00 11.32 29.89
CA ASN A 61 3.90 10.48 30.36
C ASN A 61 3.26 9.67 29.22
N ALA A 62 3.54 10.03 27.96
CA ALA A 62 2.88 9.45 26.77
C ALA A 62 3.17 7.95 26.56
N MET A 63 4.25 7.43 27.16
CA MET A 63 4.64 6.02 27.05
C MET A 63 4.27 5.18 28.29
N LYS A 64 3.63 5.76 29.29
CA LYS A 64 3.17 5.00 30.46
C LYS A 64 2.06 4.03 30.07
N CYS A 65 2.16 2.81 30.57
CA CYS A 65 1.14 1.77 30.36
C CYS A 65 0.15 1.68 31.56
N CYS A 66 0.52 2.24 32.72
CA CYS A 66 -0.30 2.35 33.91
C CYS A 66 0.20 3.50 34.79
N SER A 67 -0.60 3.91 35.77
CA SER A 67 -0.33 5.07 36.62
C SER A 67 0.81 4.88 37.62
N SER A 68 1.11 3.63 37.99
CA SER A 68 2.00 3.31 39.15
C SER A 68 3.31 2.60 38.75
N GLY A 69 3.52 2.30 37.49
CA GLY A 69 4.66 1.48 37.08
C GLY A 69 5.88 2.27 36.63
N HIS A 70 7.06 1.81 37.06
CA HIS A 70 8.32 2.24 36.48
C HIS A 70 8.70 1.35 35.31
N LEU A 71 9.18 1.96 34.23
CA LEU A 71 9.66 1.24 33.06
C LEU A 71 11.13 0.85 33.26
N ARG A 72 11.45 -0.41 32.95
CA ARG A 72 12.83 -0.96 33.00
C ARG A 72 13.17 -1.53 31.64
N LEU A 73 14.44 -1.44 31.26
CA LEU A 73 14.94 -2.08 30.04
C LEU A 73 14.79 -3.60 30.17
N ASN A 74 14.25 -4.25 29.13
CA ASN A 74 13.97 -5.69 29.11
C ASN A 74 14.41 -6.31 27.79
N GLY A 75 15.71 -6.18 27.48
CA GLY A 75 16.32 -6.74 26.29
C GLY A 75 15.99 -6.02 24.99
N SER A 76 16.31 -6.67 23.91
CA SER A 76 16.11 -6.15 22.55
C SER A 76 15.78 -7.29 21.59
N PHE A 77 15.36 -6.95 20.37
CA PHE A 77 15.16 -7.89 19.26
C PHE A 77 15.50 -7.22 17.96
N GLU A 78 15.99 -7.97 17.00
CA GLU A 78 16.21 -7.49 15.64
C GLU A 78 14.97 -7.68 14.79
N ARG A 79 14.74 -6.72 13.89
CA ARG A 79 13.69 -6.81 12.88
C ARG A 79 14.20 -6.31 11.54
N ARG A 80 13.84 -7.03 10.51
CA ARG A 80 14.00 -6.62 9.13
C ARG A 80 12.75 -5.83 8.73
N ILE A 81 12.94 -4.64 8.17
CA ILE A 81 11.87 -3.76 7.71
C ILE A 81 12.09 -3.45 6.24
N ARG A 82 11.04 -3.63 5.45
CA ARG A 82 10.99 -3.34 4.02
C ARG A 82 10.18 -2.07 3.80
N THR A 83 10.76 -1.13 3.09
CA THR A 83 10.17 0.18 2.75
C THR A 83 10.35 0.45 1.26
N SER A 84 9.69 1.44 0.70
CA SER A 84 9.94 1.88 -0.67
C SER A 84 11.38 2.37 -0.88
N LEU A 85 12.03 2.85 0.18
CA LEU A 85 13.42 3.30 0.16
C LEU A 85 14.45 2.16 0.26
N GLY A 86 14.01 0.93 0.48
CA GLY A 86 14.87 -0.23 0.62
C GLY A 86 14.60 -1.05 1.87
N GLU A 87 15.47 -2.02 2.13
CA GLU A 87 15.37 -2.94 3.26
C GLU A 87 16.53 -2.72 4.23
N PHE A 88 16.24 -2.71 5.52
CA PHE A 88 17.25 -2.65 6.56
C PHE A 88 16.90 -3.51 7.76
N LYS A 89 17.92 -3.90 8.53
CA LYS A 89 17.78 -4.56 9.82
C LYS A 89 18.03 -3.55 10.92
N MET A 90 17.19 -3.57 11.95
CA MET A 90 17.29 -2.68 13.08
C MET A 90 17.00 -3.40 14.39
N THR A 91 17.73 -3.02 15.44
CA THR A 91 17.52 -3.50 16.82
C THR A 91 16.50 -2.61 17.51
N PHE A 92 15.44 -3.23 18.01
CA PHE A 92 14.40 -2.59 18.81
C PHE A 92 14.58 -2.92 20.29
N TRP A 93 14.71 -1.91 21.13
CA TRP A 93 14.75 -2.09 22.57
C TRP A 93 13.35 -2.34 23.13
N ARG A 94 13.28 -3.21 24.12
CA ARG A 94 12.06 -3.47 24.89
C ARG A 94 12.16 -2.85 26.25
N VAL A 95 11.03 -2.38 26.74
CA VAL A 95 10.84 -1.97 28.12
C VAL A 95 9.72 -2.77 28.76
N SER A 96 9.84 -3.06 30.04
CA SER A 96 8.78 -3.70 30.85
C SER A 96 8.35 -2.79 31.97
N CYS A 97 7.09 -2.81 32.30
CA CYS A 97 6.51 -2.07 33.40
C CYS A 97 6.50 -2.89 34.70
N SER A 98 7.09 -2.40 35.76
CA SER A 98 7.07 -3.08 37.06
C SER A 98 5.68 -3.13 37.72
N GLY A 99 4.78 -2.20 37.36
CA GLY A 99 3.45 -2.15 37.98
C GLY A 99 2.45 -3.12 37.31
N CYS A 100 2.41 -3.22 35.98
CA CYS A 100 1.43 -4.06 35.26
C CYS A 100 2.06 -5.24 34.49
N GLY A 101 3.37 -5.43 34.52
CA GLY A 101 4.08 -6.51 33.83
C GLY A 101 4.10 -6.41 32.29
N LYS A 102 3.42 -5.43 31.69
CA LYS A 102 3.39 -5.27 30.23
C LYS A 102 4.77 -4.92 29.68
N SER A 103 5.13 -5.59 28.56
CA SER A 103 6.36 -5.32 27.83
C SER A 103 6.05 -4.82 26.42
N PHE A 104 6.79 -3.80 25.95
CA PHE A 104 6.61 -3.22 24.62
C PHE A 104 7.90 -2.56 24.14
N SER A 105 8.00 -2.28 22.84
CA SER A 105 9.07 -1.46 22.27
C SER A 105 8.60 -0.02 22.10
N PRO A 106 9.27 0.96 22.74
CA PRO A 106 8.89 2.36 22.62
C PRO A 106 8.91 2.88 21.18
N LEU A 107 9.96 2.54 20.43
CA LEU A 107 10.06 2.96 19.03
C LEU A 107 8.96 2.35 18.19
N GLN A 108 8.73 1.04 18.30
CA GLN A 108 7.68 0.35 17.53
C GLN A 108 6.31 0.98 17.76
N ARG A 109 6.00 1.31 19.00
CA ARG A 109 4.76 1.99 19.38
C ARG A 109 4.70 3.42 18.83
N PHE A 110 5.82 4.14 18.87
CA PHE A 110 5.91 5.52 18.40
C PHE A 110 5.69 5.63 16.88
N ILE A 111 6.32 4.75 16.11
CA ILE A 111 6.16 4.72 14.64
C ILE A 111 4.94 3.91 14.17
N ARG A 112 4.11 3.43 15.10
CA ARG A 112 2.91 2.62 14.82
C ARG A 112 3.19 1.40 13.94
N LEU A 113 4.30 0.71 14.21
CA LEU A 113 4.68 -0.51 13.52
C LEU A 113 4.08 -1.71 14.26
N ASP A 114 3.24 -2.49 13.62
CA ASP A 114 2.59 -3.65 14.22
C ASP A 114 3.56 -4.76 14.61
N ARG A 115 3.15 -5.61 15.56
CA ARG A 115 4.03 -6.60 16.19
C ARG A 115 4.81 -7.49 15.21
N TYR A 116 4.20 -7.90 14.12
CA TYR A 116 4.81 -8.80 13.13
C TYR A 116 4.96 -8.14 11.74
N GLN A 117 4.68 -6.88 11.62
CA GLN A 117 4.77 -6.15 10.37
C GLN A 117 6.24 -6.04 9.93
N THR A 118 6.56 -6.59 8.75
CA THR A 118 7.90 -6.59 8.15
C THR A 118 8.01 -5.66 6.95
N LYS A 119 6.91 -5.05 6.54
CA LYS A 119 6.80 -4.08 5.45
C LYS A 119 6.06 -2.84 5.93
N THR A 120 6.35 -1.69 5.35
CA THR A 120 5.56 -0.48 5.59
C THR A 120 4.25 -0.53 4.80
N ASN A 121 3.21 0.11 5.30
CA ASN A 121 1.94 0.25 4.59
C ASN A 121 2.12 1.10 3.31
N GLU A 122 3.05 2.05 3.35
CA GLU A 122 3.41 2.87 2.19
C GLU A 122 3.97 2.02 1.04
N LEU A 123 4.90 1.08 1.31
CA LEU A 123 5.39 0.16 0.30
C LEU A 123 4.26 -0.73 -0.26
N GLU A 124 3.36 -1.23 0.60
CA GLU A 124 2.23 -2.03 0.16
C GLU A 124 1.30 -1.25 -0.75
N LYS A 125 0.95 -0.03 -0.36
CA LYS A 125 0.11 0.87 -1.15
C LYS A 125 0.74 1.17 -2.51
N LEU A 126 2.03 1.51 -2.55
CA LEU A 126 2.77 1.77 -3.79
C LEU A 126 2.72 0.57 -4.76
N VAL A 127 2.88 -0.66 -4.23
CA VAL A 127 2.81 -1.88 -5.06
C VAL A 127 1.39 -2.12 -5.57
N ILE A 128 0.37 -1.91 -4.75
CA ILE A 128 -1.03 -2.09 -5.13
C ILE A 128 -1.42 -1.06 -6.22
N GLU A 129 -1.02 0.20 -6.05
CA GLU A 129 -1.23 1.26 -7.05
C GLU A 129 -0.56 0.89 -8.38
N ALA A 130 0.69 0.48 -8.38
CA ALA A 130 1.38 0.06 -9.59
C ALA A 130 0.71 -1.15 -10.27
N VAL A 131 0.20 -2.11 -9.50
CA VAL A 131 -0.51 -3.29 -10.03
C VAL A 131 -1.88 -2.91 -10.58
N SER A 132 -2.54 -1.87 -10.07
CA SER A 132 -3.82 -1.40 -10.62
C SER A 132 -3.70 -0.80 -12.02
N GLU A 133 -2.52 -0.29 -12.37
CA GLU A 133 -2.25 0.33 -13.67
C GLU A 133 -1.77 -0.67 -14.73
N THR A 134 -1.20 -1.82 -14.30
CA THR A 134 -0.62 -2.80 -15.24
C THR A 134 -0.61 -4.21 -14.64
N ASN A 135 -0.10 -5.21 -15.38
CA ASN A 135 0.02 -6.56 -14.84
C ASN A 135 1.13 -6.68 -13.77
N TYR A 136 1.00 -7.66 -12.88
CA TYR A 136 1.90 -7.86 -11.73
C TYR A 136 3.41 -7.89 -12.10
N ARG A 137 3.77 -8.53 -13.20
CA ARG A 137 5.19 -8.65 -13.61
C ARG A 137 5.74 -7.31 -14.04
N ARG A 138 4.97 -6.56 -14.83
CA ARG A 138 5.35 -5.25 -15.31
C ARG A 138 5.40 -4.23 -14.18
N ALA A 139 4.41 -4.22 -13.30
CA ALA A 139 4.38 -3.36 -12.12
C ALA A 139 5.65 -3.51 -11.26
N VAL A 140 6.03 -4.75 -10.90
CA VAL A 140 7.23 -4.96 -10.08
C VAL A 140 8.54 -4.65 -10.81
N GLN A 141 8.58 -4.79 -12.15
CA GLN A 141 9.73 -4.39 -12.96
C GLN A 141 9.88 -2.86 -13.03
N GLU A 142 8.79 -2.14 -13.21
CA GLU A 142 8.78 -0.67 -13.22
C GLU A 142 9.20 -0.11 -11.87
N LEU A 143 8.64 -0.60 -10.77
CA LEU A 143 9.06 -0.22 -9.42
C LEU A 143 10.54 -0.49 -9.17
N ALA A 144 11.08 -1.61 -9.67
CA ALA A 144 12.50 -1.90 -9.54
C ALA A 144 13.39 -0.98 -10.37
N ARG A 145 12.93 -0.52 -11.55
CA ARG A 145 13.63 0.49 -12.37
C ARG A 145 13.68 1.85 -11.71
N ASP A 146 12.58 2.21 -11.02
CA ASP A 146 12.46 3.48 -10.30
C ASP A 146 13.23 3.48 -8.95
N GLY A 147 14.17 2.56 -8.77
CA GLY A 147 15.00 2.47 -7.56
C GLY A 147 14.26 2.01 -6.31
N LYS A 148 13.00 1.56 -6.44
CA LYS A 148 12.23 1.05 -5.29
C LYS A 148 12.67 -0.36 -4.92
N LEU A 149 12.35 -0.77 -3.69
CA LEU A 149 12.68 -2.12 -3.24
C LEU A 149 12.07 -3.18 -4.15
N PRO A 150 12.88 -4.10 -4.72
CA PRO A 150 12.36 -5.19 -5.54
C PRO A 150 11.39 -6.08 -4.75
N VAL A 151 10.19 -6.24 -5.26
CA VAL A 151 9.16 -7.12 -4.74
C VAL A 151 8.90 -8.20 -5.79
N SER A 152 8.78 -9.47 -5.39
CA SER A 152 8.41 -10.50 -6.34
C SER A 152 6.95 -10.35 -6.77
N PHE A 153 6.61 -10.77 -7.98
CA PHE A 153 5.22 -10.71 -8.44
C PHE A 153 4.28 -11.58 -7.58
N HIS A 154 4.74 -12.70 -7.04
CA HIS A 154 3.99 -13.50 -6.08
C HIS A 154 3.70 -12.74 -4.78
N THR A 155 4.66 -11.95 -4.30
CA THR A 155 4.46 -11.11 -3.12
C THR A 155 3.45 -10.00 -3.41
N ALA A 156 3.55 -9.34 -4.56
CA ALA A 156 2.61 -8.31 -5.00
C ALA A 156 1.19 -8.89 -5.11
N HIS A 157 1.04 -10.03 -5.79
CA HIS A 157 -0.24 -10.74 -5.87
C HIS A 157 -0.81 -11.07 -4.48
N GLY A 158 0.02 -11.63 -3.58
CA GLY A 158 -0.42 -11.95 -2.22
C GLY A 158 -0.79 -10.71 -1.37
N TRP A 159 -0.27 -9.53 -1.68
CA TRP A 159 -0.69 -8.28 -1.03
C TRP A 159 -2.03 -7.81 -1.57
N VAL A 160 -2.21 -7.79 -2.88
CA VAL A 160 -3.48 -7.43 -3.51
C VAL A 160 -4.63 -8.31 -3.02
N LEU A 161 -4.42 -9.64 -2.94
CA LEU A 161 -5.46 -10.56 -2.44
C LEU A 161 -5.85 -10.35 -0.98
N ARG A 162 -5.01 -9.69 -0.18
CA ARG A 162 -5.28 -9.39 1.23
C ARG A 162 -5.72 -7.95 1.47
N THR A 163 -5.75 -7.16 0.42
CA THR A 163 -6.27 -5.80 0.52
C THR A 163 -7.79 -5.89 0.61
N ASP A 164 -8.33 -5.46 1.74
CA ASP A 164 -9.76 -5.23 1.84
C ASP A 164 -10.08 -4.06 0.91
N CYS A 165 -10.80 -4.35 -0.16
CA CYS A 165 -11.44 -3.29 -0.92
C CYS A 165 -12.68 -2.90 -0.11
N ASP A 166 -12.67 -1.71 0.46
CA ASP A 166 -13.90 -1.12 0.94
C ASP A 166 -14.91 -1.19 -0.21
N GLU A 167 -16.09 -1.73 0.04
CA GLU A 167 -17.17 -1.62 -0.91
C GLU A 167 -17.28 -0.14 -1.26
N ILE A 168 -17.32 0.16 -2.56
CA ILE A 168 -17.52 1.54 -3.00
C ILE A 168 -18.91 1.91 -2.49
N ASP A 169 -18.95 2.65 -1.39
CA ASP A 169 -20.20 3.15 -0.82
C ASP A 169 -20.71 4.29 -1.72
N ILE A 170 -21.47 3.87 -2.72
CA ILE A 170 -22.03 4.77 -3.72
C ILE A 170 -23.05 5.72 -3.09
N SER A 171 -23.69 5.30 -2.00
CA SER A 171 -24.69 6.11 -1.28
C SER A 171 -24.11 7.38 -0.66
N LYS A 172 -22.81 7.38 -0.36
CA LYS A 172 -22.08 8.55 0.18
C LYS A 172 -21.48 9.45 -0.90
N ARG A 173 -21.35 8.96 -2.13
CA ARG A 173 -21.02 9.83 -3.25
C ARG A 173 -22.32 10.46 -3.75
N VAL A 174 -22.62 11.61 -3.23
CA VAL A 174 -23.66 12.48 -3.78
C VAL A 174 -23.34 12.63 -5.26
N ILE A 175 -24.03 11.84 -6.09
CA ILE A 175 -24.18 12.15 -7.50
C ILE A 175 -24.97 13.45 -7.43
N GLY A 176 -24.28 14.58 -7.59
CA GLY A 176 -24.90 15.90 -7.43
C GLY A 176 -26.13 16.01 -8.35
N SER A 177 -26.85 17.09 -8.25
CA SER A 177 -28.04 17.36 -9.09
C SER A 177 -27.72 17.53 -10.60
N THR A 178 -26.47 17.37 -11.01
CA THR A 178 -26.01 17.55 -12.39
C THR A 178 -26.02 16.21 -13.13
N PRO A 179 -26.63 16.15 -14.33
CA PRO A 179 -26.64 14.94 -15.15
C PRO A 179 -25.25 14.39 -15.43
N ILE A 180 -25.12 13.06 -15.41
CA ILE A 180 -23.88 12.33 -15.68
C ILE A 180 -24.05 11.36 -16.85
N GLN A 181 -22.95 10.95 -17.44
CA GLN A 181 -22.92 9.81 -18.35
C GLN A 181 -22.59 8.56 -17.53
N ILE A 182 -23.38 7.50 -17.69
CA ILE A 182 -23.22 6.23 -17.00
C ILE A 182 -22.73 5.23 -18.03
N MET A 183 -21.55 4.64 -17.82
CA MET A 183 -20.96 3.68 -18.74
C MET A 183 -20.77 2.34 -18.03
N PRO A 184 -21.71 1.42 -18.17
CA PRO A 184 -21.53 0.03 -17.77
C PRO A 184 -20.74 -0.74 -18.85
N ASP A 185 -19.82 -1.59 -18.40
CA ASP A 185 -19.02 -2.47 -19.25
C ASP A 185 -18.85 -3.83 -18.58
N GLY A 186 -18.97 -4.91 -19.36
CA GLY A 186 -18.82 -6.29 -18.93
C GLY A 186 -17.66 -6.98 -19.64
N THR A 187 -16.77 -7.63 -18.87
CA THR A 187 -15.70 -8.43 -19.47
C THR A 187 -15.66 -9.83 -18.88
N GLY A 188 -15.58 -10.83 -19.78
CA GLY A 188 -15.38 -12.22 -19.37
C GLY A 188 -13.93 -12.50 -19.00
N PHE A 189 -13.70 -13.22 -17.93
CA PHE A 189 -12.38 -13.70 -17.55
C PHE A 189 -12.35 -15.22 -17.36
N LYS A 190 -11.19 -15.82 -17.60
CA LYS A 190 -10.93 -17.22 -17.30
C LYS A 190 -10.16 -17.29 -15.97
N GLY A 191 -10.80 -17.81 -14.93
CA GLY A 191 -10.15 -18.08 -13.66
C GLY A 191 -9.34 -19.38 -13.70
N GLU A 192 -8.51 -19.60 -12.67
CA GLU A 192 -7.77 -20.86 -12.50
C GLU A 192 -8.76 -22.03 -12.38
N ALA A 193 -8.41 -23.14 -13.02
CA ALA A 193 -9.19 -24.36 -12.97
C ALA A 193 -9.22 -24.92 -11.54
N GLN A 194 -10.38 -25.02 -10.95
CA GLN A 194 -10.60 -25.87 -9.77
C GLN A 194 -11.18 -27.21 -10.27
N ASN A 195 -10.54 -28.32 -9.90
CA ASN A 195 -10.95 -29.68 -10.31
C ASN A 195 -10.92 -29.96 -11.82
N GLY A 196 -10.04 -29.29 -12.59
CA GLY A 196 -9.87 -29.53 -14.04
C GLY A 196 -10.84 -28.77 -14.94
N GLU A 197 -11.81 -28.05 -14.41
CA GLU A 197 -12.70 -27.20 -15.17
C GLU A 197 -12.29 -25.74 -15.09
N ALA A 198 -12.08 -25.10 -16.25
CA ALA A 198 -11.78 -23.67 -16.31
C ALA A 198 -12.98 -22.87 -15.80
N ARG A 199 -12.81 -22.17 -14.69
CA ARG A 199 -13.85 -21.27 -14.17
C ARG A 199 -13.95 -20.07 -15.14
N LYS A 200 -15.09 -19.96 -15.82
CA LYS A 200 -15.45 -18.74 -16.54
C LYS A 200 -16.13 -17.81 -15.55
N GLY A 201 -15.67 -16.58 -15.46
CA GLY A 201 -16.31 -15.53 -14.71
C GLY A 201 -16.52 -14.31 -15.59
N ASP A 202 -17.37 -13.43 -15.16
CA ASP A 202 -17.53 -12.10 -15.71
C ASP A 202 -17.26 -11.03 -14.64
N LEU A 203 -16.70 -9.93 -15.06
CA LEU A 203 -16.54 -8.74 -14.26
C LEU A 203 -17.37 -7.64 -14.91
N LYS A 204 -18.27 -7.06 -14.13
CA LYS A 204 -19.07 -5.91 -14.53
C LYS A 204 -18.59 -4.68 -13.80
N VAL A 205 -18.31 -3.62 -14.55
CA VAL A 205 -17.83 -2.33 -14.03
C VAL A 205 -18.78 -1.26 -14.53
N VAL A 206 -19.12 -0.33 -13.64
CA VAL A 206 -19.91 0.85 -14.01
C VAL A 206 -19.16 2.08 -13.57
N ILE A 207 -18.97 3.01 -14.49
CA ILE A 207 -18.35 4.31 -14.23
C ILE A 207 -19.34 5.43 -14.51
N GLY A 208 -19.20 6.54 -13.79
CA GLY A 208 -19.87 7.79 -14.04
C GLY A 208 -18.88 8.81 -14.63
N ILE A 209 -19.35 9.63 -15.56
CA ILE A 209 -18.58 10.73 -16.13
C ILE A 209 -19.38 12.01 -15.94
N THR A 210 -18.79 13.01 -15.28
CA THR A 210 -19.41 14.33 -15.12
C THR A 210 -19.34 15.13 -16.41
N GLN A 211 -20.11 16.21 -16.50
CA GLN A 211 -20.03 17.16 -17.63
C GLN A 211 -18.65 17.83 -17.75
N SER A 212 -17.89 17.91 -16.66
CA SER A 212 -16.50 18.39 -16.66
C SER A 212 -15.49 17.36 -17.13
N GLY A 213 -15.91 16.10 -17.41
CA GLY A 213 -15.04 15.01 -17.83
C GLY A 213 -14.39 14.25 -16.67
N GLU A 214 -14.78 14.48 -15.43
CA GLU A 214 -14.30 13.72 -14.28
C GLU A 214 -14.90 12.32 -14.30
N ILE A 215 -14.04 11.29 -14.20
CA ILE A 215 -14.44 9.88 -14.20
C ILE A 215 -14.41 9.36 -12.76
N PHE A 216 -15.45 8.68 -12.35
CA PHE A 216 -15.53 8.06 -11.03
C PHE A 216 -16.21 6.69 -11.09
N PRO A 217 -15.78 5.71 -10.25
CA PRO A 217 -16.40 4.40 -10.21
C PRO A 217 -17.77 4.47 -9.54
N LEU A 218 -18.76 3.86 -10.16
CA LEU A 218 -20.09 3.64 -9.60
C LEU A 218 -20.24 2.23 -9.01
N GLY A 219 -19.48 1.27 -9.50
CA GLY A 219 -19.44 -0.08 -8.95
C GLY A 219 -18.61 -1.03 -9.79
N ALA A 220 -18.18 -2.12 -9.16
CA ALA A 220 -17.58 -3.27 -9.81
C ALA A 220 -18.09 -4.55 -9.14
N ARG A 221 -18.53 -5.52 -9.91
CA ARG A 221 -19.06 -6.79 -9.42
C ARG A 221 -18.57 -7.94 -10.30
N ALA A 222 -18.25 -9.06 -9.69
CA ALA A 222 -17.86 -10.28 -10.39
C ALA A 222 -18.94 -11.36 -10.23
N GLY A 223 -19.30 -12.02 -11.34
CA GLY A 223 -20.24 -13.14 -11.34
C GLY A 223 -21.69 -12.75 -11.00
N VAL A 224 -22.07 -11.50 -11.24
CA VAL A 224 -23.40 -10.95 -10.94
C VAL A 224 -24.06 -10.48 -12.23
N SER A 225 -25.35 -10.67 -12.41
CA SER A 225 -26.05 -10.19 -13.61
C SER A 225 -26.32 -8.67 -13.54
N TRP A 226 -26.63 -8.05 -14.68
CA TRP A 226 -26.98 -6.63 -14.72
C TRP A 226 -28.25 -6.32 -13.94
N GLU A 227 -29.25 -7.23 -14.02
CA GLU A 227 -30.50 -7.13 -13.27
C GLU A 227 -30.26 -7.13 -11.75
N GLU A 228 -29.33 -7.96 -11.30
CA GLU A 228 -28.96 -8.03 -9.89
C GLU A 228 -28.27 -6.73 -9.43
N ILE A 229 -27.39 -6.17 -10.26
CA ILE A 229 -26.73 -4.87 -9.98
C ILE A 229 -27.78 -3.76 -9.89
N SER A 230 -28.70 -3.70 -10.86
CA SER A 230 -29.80 -2.74 -10.87
C SER A 230 -30.70 -2.87 -9.64
N ARG A 231 -31.01 -4.10 -9.24
CA ARG A 231 -31.79 -4.38 -8.03
C ARG A 231 -31.09 -3.86 -6.77
N GLN A 232 -29.80 -4.15 -6.62
CA GLN A 232 -29.01 -3.67 -5.50
C GLN A 232 -28.97 -2.13 -5.44
N TRP A 233 -28.86 -1.47 -6.58
CA TRP A 233 -28.89 -0.01 -6.63
C TRP A 233 -30.23 0.58 -6.23
N LYS A 234 -31.33 -0.03 -6.68
CA LYS A 234 -32.69 0.37 -6.27
C LYS A 234 -32.91 0.16 -4.76
N GLU A 235 -32.39 -0.94 -4.19
CA GLU A 235 -32.42 -1.20 -2.76
C GLU A 235 -31.58 -0.20 -1.94
N GLN A 236 -30.53 0.36 -2.53
CA GLN A 236 -29.68 1.39 -1.92
C GLN A 236 -30.21 2.81 -2.17
N GLU A 237 -31.39 2.96 -2.72
CA GLU A 237 -31.98 4.25 -3.08
C GLU A 237 -31.06 5.13 -3.95
N MET A 238 -30.30 4.47 -4.85
CA MET A 238 -29.41 5.17 -5.75
C MET A 238 -30.20 5.73 -6.92
N GLU A 239 -30.39 7.02 -6.92
CA GLU A 239 -31.05 7.76 -8.00
C GLU A 239 -30.02 8.56 -8.82
N PHE A 240 -30.18 8.54 -10.13
CA PHE A 240 -29.41 9.36 -11.03
C PHE A 240 -30.15 10.66 -11.34
N PRO A 241 -29.45 11.79 -11.45
CA PRO A 241 -30.09 13.06 -11.80
C PRO A 241 -30.83 12.99 -13.14
N ASP A 242 -31.94 13.68 -13.25
CA ASP A 242 -32.69 13.81 -14.48
C ASP A 242 -31.80 14.28 -15.64
N GLY A 243 -31.92 13.64 -16.78
CA GLY A 243 -31.10 13.92 -17.94
C GLY A 243 -29.75 13.20 -17.96
N SER A 244 -29.46 12.30 -17.01
CA SER A 244 -28.31 11.39 -17.10
C SER A 244 -28.50 10.43 -18.28
N ILE A 245 -27.37 10.06 -18.93
CA ILE A 245 -27.36 9.28 -20.15
C ILE A 245 -26.64 7.97 -19.91
N LEU A 246 -27.28 6.85 -20.26
CA LEU A 246 -26.66 5.53 -20.27
C LEU A 246 -25.94 5.31 -21.61
N ILE A 247 -24.65 5.01 -21.57
CA ILE A 247 -23.83 4.68 -22.73
C ILE A 247 -23.38 3.24 -22.59
N CYS A 248 -23.85 2.36 -23.44
CA CYS A 248 -23.49 0.94 -23.43
C CYS A 248 -23.18 0.40 -24.82
N ASP A 249 -22.47 -0.70 -24.88
CA ASP A 249 -22.05 -1.38 -26.13
C ASP A 249 -23.15 -2.26 -26.73
N GLY A 250 -24.35 -2.29 -26.14
CA GLY A 250 -25.49 -3.11 -26.59
C GLY A 250 -25.50 -4.53 -26.02
N GLU A 251 -24.79 -4.81 -24.94
CA GLU A 251 -24.92 -6.09 -24.25
C GLU A 251 -26.37 -6.35 -23.84
N LEU A 252 -26.85 -7.59 -24.08
CA LEU A 252 -28.23 -7.99 -23.78
C LEU A 252 -28.56 -7.83 -22.29
N GLY A 253 -29.72 -7.28 -22.00
CA GLY A 253 -30.23 -7.07 -20.64
C GLY A 253 -29.70 -5.79 -19.99
N LEU A 254 -28.69 -5.11 -20.53
CA LEU A 254 -28.09 -3.94 -19.92
C LEU A 254 -29.04 -2.73 -19.99
N SER A 255 -29.61 -2.45 -21.16
CA SER A 255 -30.59 -1.35 -21.33
C SER A 255 -31.87 -1.59 -20.52
N GLU A 256 -32.31 -2.83 -20.35
CA GLU A 256 -33.47 -3.18 -19.55
C GLU A 256 -33.22 -3.07 -18.04
N ALA A 257 -31.98 -3.38 -17.63
CA ALA A 257 -31.60 -3.29 -16.22
C ALA A 257 -31.54 -1.86 -15.69
N PHE A 258 -31.20 -0.89 -16.55
CA PHE A 258 -31.02 0.52 -16.18
C PHE A 258 -32.12 1.46 -16.70
N ALA A 259 -33.18 0.91 -17.29
CA ALA A 259 -34.36 1.68 -17.71
C ALA A 259 -35.32 1.94 -16.51
#